data_fdf851813f4cfdd643276fe7bf87747f
#
_entry.id   fdf851813f4cfdd643276fe7bf87747f
#
_cell.length_a   1.000
_cell.length_b   1.000
_cell.length_c   1.000
_cell.angle_alpha   90.00
_cell.angle_beta   90.00
_cell.angle_gamma   90.00
#
_symmetry.space_group_name_H-M   'P 1'
#
loop_
_entity.id
_entity.type
_entity.pdbx_description
1 polymer ?
#
loop_
_entity_poly.entity_id
_entity_poly.type
_entity_poly.pdbx_seq_one_letter_code
_entity_poly.pdbx_strand_id
1 'polypeptide(L)'
;VELESLKLDHYRNYSDLTLEFSSGVNVFLGENAQGKTNLLESIYVLALARSHRTSSDKDLVKWQAKEATISGQVKRSISETPLSLHFSNKGKKARVNHLEQSKLSHYIGQLNVILFAPEDLELVKGAPSVRRRFIDMEFGQMNPLYLYNTTQYKRILKERNAYLKRLQLKQTTDTVFLDVLSEQLVDVGSQILIARQEFLNKLELAAQPIHAEISDQREALKLRYMSSVDFASDASLEEVKSVFADALSRQRSREIMQGSTMVGPHRDELQFDVNGNNVAIFGSQGQQRTTALAIKLAEIDLMQQETGEYPVLLLDDVLSELDASRQTHLLLAIQDKVQTFITAPTLSDIARQLIRKPRVFQVKQGVITLENDT
;
A
#
# COMPACT_ATOMS: atom_id res chain seq x y z
N VAL A 1 -12.51 2.49 -11.29
CA VAL A 1 -12.35 3.79 -10.62
C VAL A 1 -11.43 4.66 -11.44
N GLU A 2 -11.77 5.93 -11.57
CA GLU A 2 -10.98 6.95 -12.27
C GLU A 2 -10.90 8.22 -11.44
N LEU A 3 -9.76 8.89 -11.47
CA LEU A 3 -9.59 10.25 -10.97
C LEU A 3 -9.72 11.20 -12.15
N GLU A 4 -10.78 11.99 -12.17
CA GLU A 4 -11.07 12.92 -13.30
C GLU A 4 -10.31 14.23 -13.16
N SER A 5 -10.16 14.71 -11.92
CA SER A 5 -9.46 15.96 -11.63
C SER A 5 -8.76 15.95 -10.29
N LEU A 6 -7.77 16.80 -10.16
CA LEU A 6 -6.99 17.00 -8.94
C LEU A 6 -6.75 18.48 -8.72
N LYS A 7 -6.94 18.93 -7.49
CA LYS A 7 -6.61 20.27 -7.06
C LYS A 7 -5.68 20.21 -5.84
N LEU A 8 -4.59 20.95 -5.88
CA LEU A 8 -3.62 21.10 -4.81
C LEU A 8 -3.54 22.55 -4.37
N ASP A 9 -3.70 22.81 -3.07
CA ASP A 9 -3.51 24.10 -2.45
C ASP A 9 -2.40 23.99 -1.40
N HIS A 10 -1.30 24.71 -1.59
CA HIS A 10 -0.14 24.76 -0.67
C HIS A 10 0.41 23.37 -0.28
N TYR A 11 0.45 22.47 -1.26
CA TYR A 11 0.97 21.11 -1.09
C TYR A 11 2.39 21.00 -1.63
N ARG A 12 3.34 20.59 -0.79
CA ARG A 12 4.75 20.44 -1.16
C ARG A 12 5.30 21.70 -1.84
N ASN A 13 5.64 21.62 -3.13
CA ASN A 13 6.11 22.74 -3.94
C ASN A 13 5.01 23.43 -4.75
N TYR A 14 3.77 22.95 -4.68
CA TYR A 14 2.64 23.52 -5.39
C TYR A 14 1.88 24.53 -4.54
N SER A 15 1.71 25.76 -5.02
CA SER A 15 0.90 26.78 -4.35
C SER A 15 -0.57 26.64 -4.68
N ASP A 16 -0.89 26.52 -5.98
CA ASP A 16 -2.21 26.30 -6.53
C ASP A 16 -2.04 25.54 -7.85
N LEU A 17 -2.65 24.37 -7.94
CA LEU A 17 -2.59 23.53 -9.12
C LEU A 17 -3.95 22.87 -9.32
N THR A 18 -4.47 22.95 -10.55
CA THR A 18 -5.66 22.22 -10.96
C THR A 18 -5.37 21.50 -12.27
N LEU A 19 -5.62 20.18 -12.29
CA LEU A 19 -5.42 19.33 -13.45
C LEU A 19 -6.65 18.49 -13.73
N GLU A 20 -6.90 18.23 -15.01
CA GLU A 20 -7.87 17.27 -15.51
C GLU A 20 -7.15 16.13 -16.21
N PHE A 21 -7.62 14.90 -16.02
CA PHE A 21 -6.97 13.70 -16.49
C PHE A 21 -7.83 12.94 -17.51
N SER A 22 -7.16 12.15 -18.35
CA SER A 22 -7.85 11.18 -19.21
C SER A 22 -8.10 9.88 -18.45
N SER A 23 -9.08 9.11 -18.88
CA SER A 23 -9.38 7.77 -18.33
C SER A 23 -8.31 6.72 -18.67
N GLY A 24 -7.44 7.01 -19.64
CA GLY A 24 -6.34 6.14 -20.05
C GLY A 24 -5.03 6.45 -19.34
N VAL A 25 -3.98 6.69 -20.12
CA VAL A 25 -2.63 6.96 -19.63
C VAL A 25 -2.35 8.44 -19.58
N ASN A 26 -1.96 8.94 -18.42
CA ASN A 26 -1.52 10.29 -18.16
C ASN A 26 -0.02 10.27 -17.86
N VAL A 27 0.78 10.99 -18.65
CA VAL A 27 2.24 10.97 -18.56
C VAL A 27 2.77 12.33 -18.13
N PHE A 28 3.63 12.35 -17.13
CA PHE A 28 4.27 13.55 -16.60
C PHE A 28 5.77 13.45 -16.87
N LEU A 29 6.26 14.28 -17.78
CA LEU A 29 7.65 14.33 -18.20
C LEU A 29 8.36 15.55 -17.62
N GLY A 30 9.60 15.40 -17.26
CA GLY A 30 10.45 16.45 -16.76
C GLY A 30 11.68 15.88 -16.07
N GLU A 31 12.69 16.70 -15.92
CA GLU A 31 13.90 16.32 -15.19
C GLU A 31 13.61 15.96 -13.73
N ASN A 32 14.56 15.32 -13.07
CA ASN A 32 14.46 15.00 -11.66
C ASN A 32 14.33 16.27 -10.80
N ALA A 33 13.69 16.17 -9.64
CA ALA A 33 13.44 17.26 -8.70
C ALA A 33 12.56 18.42 -9.22
N GLN A 34 11.73 18.19 -10.24
CA GLN A 34 10.80 19.20 -10.77
C GLN A 34 9.39 19.15 -10.16
N GLY A 35 9.10 18.16 -9.33
CA GLY A 35 7.81 18.02 -8.66
C GLY A 35 6.96 16.82 -9.13
N LYS A 36 7.42 16.01 -10.08
CA LYS A 36 6.68 14.84 -10.59
C LYS A 36 6.28 13.86 -9.49
N THR A 37 7.24 13.47 -8.65
CA THR A 37 7.00 12.57 -7.51
C THR A 37 6.01 13.16 -6.51
N ASN A 38 6.09 14.47 -6.25
CA ASN A 38 5.14 15.15 -5.36
C ASN A 38 3.71 15.11 -5.91
N LEU A 39 3.56 15.17 -7.23
CA LEU A 39 2.24 15.05 -7.87
C LEU A 39 1.66 13.65 -7.68
N LEU A 40 2.41 12.58 -7.98
CA LEU A 40 1.94 11.22 -7.76
C LEU A 40 1.70 10.93 -6.28
N GLU A 41 2.57 11.44 -5.41
CA GLU A 41 2.36 11.37 -3.96
C GLU A 41 1.02 11.98 -3.57
N SER A 42 0.63 13.11 -4.16
CA SER A 42 -0.65 13.76 -3.85
C SER A 42 -1.86 12.89 -4.18
N ILE A 43 -1.81 12.14 -5.28
CA ILE A 43 -2.87 11.18 -5.65
C ILE A 43 -2.90 10.02 -4.65
N TYR A 44 -1.74 9.50 -4.28
CA TYR A 44 -1.60 8.45 -3.26
C TYR A 44 -2.14 8.91 -1.90
N VAL A 45 -1.80 10.15 -1.49
CA VAL A 45 -2.30 10.74 -0.24
C VAL A 45 -3.81 10.96 -0.31
N LEU A 46 -4.35 11.42 -1.44
CA LEU A 46 -5.80 11.57 -1.62
C LEU A 46 -6.53 10.24 -1.44
N ALA A 47 -5.94 9.13 -1.90
CA ALA A 47 -6.53 7.80 -1.77
C ALA A 47 -6.42 7.23 -0.33
N LEU A 48 -5.27 7.36 0.30
CA LEU A 48 -4.92 6.63 1.54
C LEU A 48 -4.80 7.51 2.78
N ALA A 49 -5.01 8.81 2.63
CA ALA A 49 -4.89 9.81 3.70
C ALA A 49 -3.51 9.79 4.40
N ARG A 50 -2.48 9.31 3.73
CA ARG A 50 -1.09 9.23 4.21
C ARG A 50 -0.09 9.18 3.05
N SER A 51 1.09 9.72 3.27
CA SER A 51 2.18 9.62 2.30
C SER A 51 2.87 8.24 2.36
N HIS A 52 3.39 7.79 1.21
CA HIS A 52 4.30 6.64 1.14
C HIS A 52 5.76 7.03 1.45
N ARG A 53 6.08 8.33 1.44
CA ARG A 53 7.44 8.88 1.59
C ARG A 53 7.76 9.39 2.99
N THR A 54 6.75 9.85 3.73
CA THR A 54 6.91 10.40 5.07
C THR A 54 5.78 9.97 5.99
N SER A 55 6.07 9.82 7.26
CA SER A 55 5.07 9.59 8.31
C SER A 55 4.52 10.89 8.91
N SER A 56 5.13 12.04 8.58
CA SER A 56 4.76 13.35 9.10
C SER A 56 3.88 14.12 8.12
N ASP A 57 2.63 14.36 8.49
CA ASP A 57 1.70 15.15 7.68
C ASP A 57 2.19 16.60 7.47
N LYS A 58 3.04 17.12 8.36
CA LYS A 58 3.63 18.46 8.23
C LYS A 58 4.51 18.61 6.99
N ASP A 59 5.15 17.52 6.56
CA ASP A 59 6.01 17.51 5.38
C ASP A 59 5.23 17.68 4.08
N LEU A 60 3.91 17.49 4.13
CA LEU A 60 3.01 17.65 2.99
C LEU A 60 2.62 19.12 2.78
N VAL A 61 2.72 19.94 3.80
CA VAL A 61 2.38 21.36 3.74
C VAL A 61 3.54 22.12 3.11
N LYS A 62 3.22 23.02 2.18
CA LYS A 62 4.21 23.85 1.52
C LYS A 62 4.99 24.69 2.54
N TRP A 63 6.29 24.88 2.30
CA TRP A 63 7.15 25.71 3.12
C TRP A 63 6.54 27.11 3.33
N GLN A 64 6.51 27.59 4.55
CA GLN A 64 5.88 28.83 5.02
C GLN A 64 4.34 28.87 4.98
N ALA A 65 3.65 27.86 4.48
CA ALA A 65 2.22 27.74 4.60
C ALA A 65 1.82 27.12 5.95
N LYS A 66 0.60 27.40 6.39
CA LYS A 66 0.04 26.86 7.64
C LYS A 66 -0.78 25.59 7.44
N GLU A 67 -1.27 25.40 6.24
CA GLU A 67 -2.18 24.33 5.88
C GLU A 67 -2.05 23.96 4.40
N ALA A 68 -2.50 22.78 4.05
CA ALA A 68 -2.55 22.27 2.70
C ALA A 68 -3.87 21.55 2.46
N THR A 69 -4.35 21.61 1.22
CA THR A 69 -5.56 20.87 0.81
C THR A 69 -5.28 20.10 -0.47
N ILE A 70 -5.72 18.85 -0.50
CA ILE A 70 -5.76 18.00 -1.70
C ILE A 70 -7.21 17.66 -1.93
N SER A 71 -7.70 17.92 -3.14
CA SER A 71 -9.05 17.52 -3.53
C SER A 71 -9.07 16.93 -4.93
N GLY A 72 -10.05 16.09 -5.21
CA GLY A 72 -10.20 15.47 -6.51
C GLY A 72 -11.62 14.95 -6.73
N GLN A 73 -11.98 14.82 -7.99
CA GLN A 73 -13.22 14.21 -8.44
C GLN A 73 -12.95 12.77 -8.84
N VAL A 74 -13.58 11.84 -8.13
CA VAL A 74 -13.45 10.40 -8.40
C VAL A 74 -14.71 9.92 -9.10
N LYS A 75 -14.53 9.27 -10.25
CA LYS A 75 -15.59 8.62 -11.00
C LYS A 75 -15.55 7.11 -10.76
N ARG A 76 -16.68 6.59 -10.37
CA ARG A 76 -16.94 5.15 -10.24
C ARG A 76 -17.98 4.72 -11.27
N SER A 77 -18.19 3.41 -11.40
CA SER A 77 -19.17 2.87 -12.37
C SER A 77 -20.59 3.49 -12.24
N ILE A 78 -20.99 3.85 -11.03
CA ILE A 78 -22.35 4.33 -10.72
C ILE A 78 -22.42 5.71 -10.05
N SER A 79 -21.27 6.34 -9.77
CA SER A 79 -21.26 7.61 -9.03
C SER A 79 -20.02 8.45 -9.32
N GLU A 80 -20.17 9.73 -9.18
CA GLU A 80 -19.06 10.69 -9.11
C GLU A 80 -18.97 11.20 -7.67
N THR A 81 -17.79 11.15 -7.09
CA THR A 81 -17.59 11.46 -5.67
C THR A 81 -16.45 12.44 -5.50
N PRO A 82 -16.70 13.66 -5.00
CA PRO A 82 -15.63 14.55 -4.60
C PRO A 82 -14.98 14.09 -3.31
N LEU A 83 -13.66 14.01 -3.31
CA LEU A 83 -12.83 13.72 -2.14
C LEU A 83 -11.98 14.92 -1.77
N SER A 84 -11.77 15.16 -0.49
CA SER A 84 -10.79 16.16 -0.05
C SER A 84 -10.12 15.78 1.25
N LEU A 85 -8.86 16.18 1.36
CA LEU A 85 -8.04 16.10 2.57
C LEU A 85 -7.49 17.47 2.90
N HIS A 86 -7.64 17.87 4.14
CA HIS A 86 -7.10 19.12 4.67
C HIS A 86 -6.12 18.82 5.79
N PHE A 87 -4.93 19.37 5.70
CA PHE A 87 -3.84 19.22 6.67
C PHE A 87 -3.53 20.55 7.34
N SER A 88 -3.54 20.59 8.66
CA SER A 88 -3.21 21.76 9.46
C SER A 88 -2.51 21.37 10.77
N ASN A 89 -2.15 22.35 11.57
CA ASN A 89 -1.61 22.12 12.92
C ASN A 89 -2.61 21.44 13.87
N LYS A 90 -3.90 21.46 13.52
CA LYS A 90 -4.98 20.78 14.28
C LYS A 90 -5.18 19.32 13.85
N GLY A 91 -4.37 18.84 12.91
CA GLY A 91 -4.48 17.50 12.34
C GLY A 91 -5.04 17.49 10.93
N LYS A 92 -5.49 16.32 10.48
CA LYS A 92 -6.09 16.17 9.15
C LYS A 92 -7.59 15.95 9.21
N LYS A 93 -8.27 16.46 8.20
CA LYS A 93 -9.71 16.27 8.00
C LYS A 93 -9.93 15.66 6.63
N ALA A 94 -10.72 14.59 6.57
CA ALA A 94 -11.08 13.88 5.35
C ALA A 94 -12.56 14.05 5.05
N ARG A 95 -12.91 14.37 3.80
CA ARG A 95 -14.29 14.56 3.37
C ARG A 95 -14.62 13.71 2.16
N VAL A 96 -15.80 13.11 2.19
CA VAL A 96 -16.43 12.40 1.08
C VAL A 96 -17.77 13.10 0.79
N ASN A 97 -18.01 13.48 -0.47
CA ASN A 97 -19.18 14.28 -0.82
C ASN A 97 -19.36 15.54 0.06
N HIS A 98 -18.26 16.24 0.34
CA HIS A 98 -18.20 17.43 1.20
C HIS A 98 -18.49 17.15 2.69
N LEU A 99 -18.81 15.93 3.08
CA LEU A 99 -19.10 15.53 4.46
C LEU A 99 -17.83 15.02 5.15
N GLU A 100 -17.49 15.64 6.28
CA GLU A 100 -16.33 15.24 7.09
C GLU A 100 -16.56 13.84 7.66
N GLN A 101 -15.54 12.97 7.50
CA GLN A 101 -15.54 11.61 8.01
C GLN A 101 -14.90 11.56 9.38
N SER A 102 -15.61 11.01 10.37
CA SER A 102 -15.10 10.85 11.72
C SER A 102 -14.01 9.79 11.84
N LYS A 103 -13.99 8.84 10.91
CA LYS A 103 -13.01 7.75 10.86
C LYS A 103 -12.42 7.64 9.46
N LEU A 104 -11.11 7.51 9.36
CA LEU A 104 -10.42 7.29 8.08
C LEU A 104 -10.86 6.00 7.39
N SER A 105 -11.32 4.99 8.12
CA SER A 105 -11.87 3.76 7.54
C SER A 105 -13.15 3.99 6.69
N HIS A 106 -13.83 5.11 6.86
CA HIS A 106 -14.97 5.50 6.01
C HIS A 106 -14.52 6.29 4.76
N TYR A 107 -13.31 6.82 4.79
CA TYR A 107 -12.71 7.55 3.68
C TYR A 107 -11.91 6.63 2.75
N ILE A 108 -11.08 5.76 3.31
CA ILE A 108 -10.23 4.83 2.55
C ILE A 108 -11.12 3.83 1.80
N GLY A 109 -10.79 3.57 0.54
CA GLY A 109 -11.58 2.72 -0.36
C GLY A 109 -12.46 3.50 -1.33
N GLN A 110 -12.60 4.83 -1.18
CA GLN A 110 -13.29 5.66 -2.15
C GLN A 110 -12.51 5.82 -3.45
N LEU A 111 -11.20 5.91 -3.35
CA LEU A 111 -10.26 5.89 -4.46
C LEU A 111 -9.20 4.82 -4.16
N ASN A 112 -9.21 3.72 -4.90
CA ASN A 112 -8.21 2.68 -4.77
C ASN A 112 -7.04 2.95 -5.71
N VAL A 113 -5.82 2.88 -5.17
CA VAL A 113 -4.60 3.10 -5.93
C VAL A 113 -3.60 1.99 -5.69
N ILE A 114 -2.83 1.67 -6.72
CA ILE A 114 -1.62 0.87 -6.62
C ILE A 114 -0.45 1.74 -7.04
N LEU A 115 0.52 1.89 -6.16
CA LEU A 115 1.76 2.58 -6.44
C LEU A 115 2.84 1.57 -6.82
N PHE A 116 3.55 1.84 -7.90
CA PHE A 116 4.77 1.18 -8.26
C PHE A 116 5.88 2.22 -8.42
N ALA A 117 6.81 2.22 -7.49
CA ALA A 117 7.98 3.08 -7.44
C ALA A 117 9.26 2.23 -7.39
N PRO A 118 10.46 2.78 -7.61
CA PRO A 118 11.71 2.02 -7.53
C PRO A 118 11.90 1.29 -6.20
N GLU A 119 11.43 1.85 -5.10
CA GLU A 119 11.49 1.25 -3.77
C GLU A 119 10.67 -0.05 -3.65
N ASP A 120 9.64 -0.21 -4.47
CA ASP A 120 8.82 -1.43 -4.49
C ASP A 120 9.58 -2.63 -5.07
N LEU A 121 10.63 -2.40 -5.83
CA LEU A 121 11.55 -3.45 -6.26
C LEU A 121 12.30 -4.07 -5.07
N GLU A 122 12.39 -3.33 -3.95
CA GLU A 122 12.92 -3.81 -2.68
C GLU A 122 11.89 -4.59 -1.84
N LEU A 123 10.64 -4.70 -2.28
CA LEU A 123 9.60 -5.47 -1.57
C LEU A 123 10.07 -6.89 -1.22
N VAL A 124 10.75 -7.53 -2.16
CA VAL A 124 11.25 -8.89 -2.01
C VAL A 124 12.44 -8.96 -1.07
N LYS A 125 13.37 -8.00 -1.15
CA LYS A 125 14.68 -8.02 -0.47
C LYS A 125 14.70 -7.23 0.84
N GLY A 126 13.81 -6.27 1.00
CA GLY A 126 13.75 -5.39 2.17
C GLY A 126 13.43 -6.11 3.48
N ALA A 127 13.39 -5.37 4.57
CA ALA A 127 13.08 -5.88 5.90
C ALA A 127 11.64 -6.44 5.99
N PRO A 128 11.36 -7.37 6.92
CA PRO A 128 10.01 -7.90 7.14
C PRO A 128 8.93 -6.82 7.38
N SER A 129 9.30 -5.70 7.99
CA SER A 129 8.40 -4.57 8.21
C SER A 129 7.87 -3.95 6.90
N VAL A 130 8.67 -3.97 5.84
CA VAL A 130 8.27 -3.50 4.50
C VAL A 130 7.14 -4.38 3.95
N ARG A 131 7.27 -5.69 4.06
CA ARG A 131 6.26 -6.64 3.60
C ARG A 131 5.00 -6.63 4.44
N ARG A 132 5.12 -6.48 5.77
CA ARG A 132 3.94 -6.29 6.64
C ARG A 132 3.19 -5.00 6.31
N ARG A 133 3.91 -3.91 6.09
CA ARG A 133 3.30 -2.63 5.67
C ARG A 133 2.60 -2.75 4.33
N PHE A 134 3.21 -3.42 3.37
CA PHE A 134 2.63 -3.72 2.07
C PHE A 134 1.28 -4.46 2.23
N ILE A 135 1.26 -5.56 2.97
CA ILE A 135 0.04 -6.31 3.27
C ILE A 135 -1.04 -5.41 3.85
N ASP A 136 -0.72 -4.67 4.91
CA ASP A 136 -1.70 -3.85 5.63
C ASP A 136 -2.25 -2.70 4.76
N MET A 137 -1.42 -2.11 3.92
CA MET A 137 -1.82 -1.03 3.03
C MET A 137 -2.75 -1.52 1.91
N GLU A 138 -2.36 -2.59 1.22
CA GLU A 138 -3.11 -3.10 0.08
C GLU A 138 -4.44 -3.73 0.52
N PHE A 139 -4.42 -4.55 1.59
CA PHE A 139 -5.66 -5.15 2.12
C PHE A 139 -6.60 -4.12 2.73
N GLY A 140 -6.05 -3.14 3.43
CA GLY A 140 -6.84 -2.09 4.05
C GLY A 140 -7.65 -1.27 3.04
N GLN A 141 -7.16 -1.10 1.82
CA GLN A 141 -7.93 -0.45 0.75
C GLN A 141 -9.09 -1.31 0.27
N MET A 142 -8.91 -2.63 0.23
CA MET A 142 -9.89 -3.56 -0.33
C MET A 142 -10.95 -3.97 0.68
N ASN A 143 -10.60 -4.02 1.95
CA ASN A 143 -11.44 -4.57 3.03
C ASN A 143 -11.52 -3.62 4.22
N PRO A 144 -12.67 -2.92 4.41
CA PRO A 144 -12.85 -2.00 5.52
C PRO A 144 -12.76 -2.68 6.90
N LEU A 145 -13.16 -3.93 7.03
CA LEU A 145 -13.06 -4.69 8.28
C LEU A 145 -11.60 -4.99 8.62
N TYR A 146 -10.80 -5.36 7.63
CA TYR A 146 -9.36 -5.55 7.83
C TYR A 146 -8.69 -4.26 8.29
N LEU A 147 -8.99 -3.14 7.65
CA LEU A 147 -8.48 -1.82 8.05
C LEU A 147 -8.87 -1.47 9.49
N TYR A 148 -10.13 -1.70 9.86
CA TYR A 148 -10.60 -1.50 11.22
C TYR A 148 -9.83 -2.38 12.22
N ASN A 149 -9.71 -3.68 11.94
CA ASN A 149 -9.01 -4.63 12.81
C ASN A 149 -7.54 -4.27 12.98
N THR A 150 -6.83 -3.90 11.92
CA THR A 150 -5.42 -3.49 12.00
C THR A 150 -5.24 -2.22 12.83
N THR A 151 -6.16 -1.28 12.72
CA THR A 151 -6.16 -0.04 13.53
C THR A 151 -6.37 -0.37 15.01
N GLN A 152 -7.35 -1.22 15.35
CA GLN A 152 -7.59 -1.67 16.72
C GLN A 152 -6.42 -2.46 17.28
N TYR A 153 -5.85 -3.36 16.49
CA TYR A 153 -4.70 -4.16 16.87
C TYR A 153 -3.49 -3.28 17.27
N LYS A 154 -3.18 -2.27 16.47
CA LYS A 154 -2.09 -1.33 16.77
C LYS A 154 -2.31 -0.58 18.07
N ARG A 155 -3.55 -0.17 18.36
CA ARG A 155 -3.90 0.48 19.62
C ARG A 155 -3.70 -0.45 20.81
N ILE A 156 -4.27 -1.66 20.74
CA ILE A 156 -4.16 -2.67 21.80
C ILE A 156 -2.69 -3.07 22.02
N LEU A 157 -1.95 -3.29 20.94
CA LEU A 157 -0.53 -3.62 21.01
C LEU A 157 0.30 -2.53 21.71
N LYS A 158 0.03 -1.27 21.41
CA LYS A 158 0.69 -0.13 22.06
C LYS A 158 0.38 -0.11 23.57
N GLU A 159 -0.87 -0.28 23.94
CA GLU A 159 -1.30 -0.33 25.37
C GLU A 159 -0.66 -1.52 26.09
N ARG A 160 -0.69 -2.70 25.46
CA ARG A 160 -0.10 -3.92 26.03
C ARG A 160 1.42 -3.78 26.20
N ASN A 161 2.13 -3.25 25.22
CA ASN A 161 3.57 -3.01 25.32
C ASN A 161 3.91 -1.98 26.41
N ALA A 162 3.12 -0.93 26.53
CA ALA A 162 3.28 0.04 27.62
C ALA A 162 3.09 -0.60 28.99
N TYR A 163 2.10 -1.49 29.13
CA TYR A 163 1.86 -2.22 30.36
C TYR A 163 2.96 -3.24 30.69
N LEU A 164 3.43 -3.99 29.67
CA LEU A 164 4.58 -4.89 29.81
C LEU A 164 5.84 -4.15 30.28
N LYS A 165 6.04 -2.92 29.80
CA LYS A 165 7.14 -2.07 30.25
C LYS A 165 7.02 -1.68 31.72
N ARG A 166 5.82 -1.40 32.19
CA ARG A 166 5.58 -1.13 33.62
C ARG A 166 5.85 -2.36 34.50
N LEU A 167 5.47 -3.55 34.03
CA LEU A 167 5.78 -4.81 34.71
C LEU A 167 7.30 -5.07 34.73
N GLN A 168 7.99 -4.85 33.63
CA GLN A 168 9.46 -4.97 33.53
C GLN A 168 10.15 -4.06 34.52
N LEU A 169 9.71 -2.82 34.65
CA LEU A 169 10.27 -1.82 35.55
C LEU A 169 9.79 -1.96 37.00
N LYS A 170 9.00 -3.00 37.29
CA LYS A 170 8.43 -3.27 38.62
C LYS A 170 7.58 -2.12 39.18
N GLN A 171 7.00 -1.31 38.30
CA GLN A 171 6.06 -0.25 38.68
C GLN A 171 4.67 -0.81 39.06
N THR A 172 4.39 -2.01 38.64
CA THR A 172 3.22 -2.80 39.03
C THR A 172 3.58 -4.29 39.02
N THR A 173 2.84 -5.09 39.79
CA THR A 173 2.93 -6.56 39.78
C THR A 173 1.60 -7.21 39.37
N ASP A 174 0.58 -6.40 39.10
CA ASP A 174 -0.72 -6.89 38.69
C ASP A 174 -0.69 -7.39 37.24
N THR A 175 -0.98 -8.66 37.05
CA THR A 175 -1.03 -9.32 35.75
C THR A 175 -2.46 -9.50 35.22
N VAL A 176 -3.49 -9.14 35.97
CA VAL A 176 -4.90 -9.28 35.53
C VAL A 176 -5.18 -8.36 34.35
N PHE A 177 -4.70 -7.11 34.41
CA PHE A 177 -4.87 -6.17 33.32
C PHE A 177 -4.11 -6.61 32.05
N LEU A 178 -2.94 -7.24 32.21
CA LEU A 178 -2.22 -7.86 31.11
C LEU A 178 -3.04 -8.96 30.43
N ASP A 179 -3.76 -9.77 31.21
CA ASP A 179 -4.62 -10.83 30.69
C ASP A 179 -5.78 -10.25 29.87
N VAL A 180 -6.40 -9.17 30.34
CA VAL A 180 -7.45 -8.45 29.58
C VAL A 180 -6.92 -7.93 28.26
N LEU A 181 -5.75 -7.28 28.24
CA LEU A 181 -5.12 -6.80 27.02
C LEU A 181 -4.73 -7.94 26.08
N SER A 182 -4.30 -9.08 26.63
CA SER A 182 -3.98 -10.28 25.84
C SER A 182 -5.22 -10.88 25.18
N GLU A 183 -6.35 -10.95 25.88
CA GLU A 183 -7.62 -11.41 25.30
C GLU A 183 -8.07 -10.51 24.15
N GLN A 184 -8.01 -9.19 24.32
CA GLN A 184 -8.32 -8.23 23.25
C GLN A 184 -7.38 -8.37 22.06
N LEU A 185 -6.09 -8.57 22.29
CA LEU A 185 -5.09 -8.77 21.25
C LEU A 185 -5.37 -10.04 20.45
N VAL A 186 -5.69 -11.14 21.13
CA VAL A 186 -6.03 -12.43 20.51
C VAL A 186 -7.30 -12.30 19.67
N ASP A 187 -8.31 -11.64 20.18
CA ASP A 187 -9.60 -11.50 19.50
C ASP A 187 -9.46 -10.77 18.16
N VAL A 188 -8.79 -9.62 18.16
CA VAL A 188 -8.57 -8.82 16.96
C VAL A 188 -7.47 -9.41 16.08
N GLY A 189 -6.37 -9.85 16.68
CA GLY A 189 -5.21 -10.38 15.95
C GLY A 189 -5.52 -11.68 15.21
N SER A 190 -6.37 -12.54 15.75
CA SER A 190 -6.78 -13.78 15.08
C SER A 190 -7.56 -13.51 13.80
N GLN A 191 -8.42 -12.50 13.80
CA GLN A 191 -9.13 -12.06 12.59
C GLN A 191 -8.16 -11.54 11.52
N ILE A 192 -7.11 -10.81 11.92
CA ILE A 192 -6.06 -10.34 11.02
C ILE A 192 -5.30 -11.53 10.42
N LEU A 193 -4.93 -12.51 11.21
CA LEU A 193 -4.20 -13.69 10.75
C LEU A 193 -4.97 -14.47 9.69
N ILE A 194 -6.26 -14.72 9.92
CA ILE A 194 -7.13 -15.41 8.95
C ILE A 194 -7.27 -14.60 7.67
N ALA A 195 -7.54 -13.30 7.79
CA ALA A 195 -7.69 -12.42 6.63
C ALA A 195 -6.42 -12.36 5.79
N ARG A 196 -5.23 -12.28 6.41
CA ARG A 196 -3.95 -12.31 5.71
C ARG A 196 -3.74 -13.62 4.97
N GLN A 197 -4.01 -14.73 5.60
CA GLN A 197 -3.85 -16.05 4.97
C GLN A 197 -4.74 -16.18 3.73
N GLU A 198 -5.99 -15.81 3.85
CA GLU A 198 -6.95 -15.84 2.75
C GLU A 198 -6.53 -14.93 1.59
N PHE A 199 -6.17 -13.69 1.90
CA PHE A 199 -5.76 -12.72 0.91
C PHE A 199 -4.47 -13.13 0.19
N LEU A 200 -3.46 -13.61 0.92
CA LEU A 200 -2.20 -14.04 0.34
C LEU A 200 -2.37 -15.28 -0.54
N ASN A 201 -3.31 -16.16 -0.22
CA ASN A 201 -3.67 -17.26 -1.10
C ASN A 201 -4.27 -16.76 -2.42
N LYS A 202 -5.17 -15.79 -2.38
CA LYS A 202 -5.75 -15.16 -3.58
C LYS A 202 -4.68 -14.42 -4.39
N LEU A 203 -3.80 -13.68 -3.73
CA LEU A 203 -2.69 -12.97 -4.38
C LEU A 203 -1.74 -13.94 -5.08
N GLU A 204 -1.39 -15.05 -4.45
CA GLU A 204 -0.57 -16.10 -5.04
C GLU A 204 -1.20 -16.66 -6.31
N LEU A 205 -2.47 -17.01 -6.27
CA LEU A 205 -3.20 -17.53 -7.44
C LEU A 205 -3.23 -16.55 -8.60
N ALA A 206 -3.35 -15.25 -8.31
CA ALA A 206 -3.32 -14.21 -9.32
C ALA A 206 -1.90 -13.94 -9.85
N ALA A 207 -0.88 -14.02 -9.01
CA ALA A 207 0.50 -13.70 -9.35
C ALA A 207 1.22 -14.82 -10.10
N GLN A 208 0.92 -16.08 -9.83
CA GLN A 208 1.61 -17.23 -10.43
C GLN A 208 1.59 -17.23 -11.96
N PRO A 209 0.45 -17.07 -12.65
CA PRO A 209 0.43 -17.06 -14.12
C PRO A 209 1.15 -15.83 -14.70
N ILE A 210 1.08 -14.68 -14.05
CA ILE A 210 1.76 -13.45 -14.47
C ILE A 210 3.27 -13.64 -14.36
N HIS A 211 3.74 -14.17 -13.24
CA HIS A 211 5.17 -14.46 -13.02
C HIS A 211 5.70 -15.49 -14.02
N ALA A 212 4.93 -16.56 -14.28
CA ALA A 212 5.29 -17.57 -15.26
C ALA A 212 5.43 -16.97 -16.67
N GLU A 213 4.51 -16.09 -17.07
CA GLU A 213 4.57 -15.42 -18.37
C GLU A 213 5.79 -14.51 -18.49
N ILE A 214 6.09 -13.67 -17.50
CA ILE A 214 7.26 -12.77 -17.50
C ILE A 214 8.57 -13.57 -17.53
N SER A 215 8.63 -14.72 -16.89
CA SER A 215 9.81 -15.60 -16.84
C SER A 215 9.89 -16.62 -17.99
N ASP A 216 9.06 -16.49 -19.03
CA ASP A 216 8.97 -17.44 -20.14
C ASP A 216 8.74 -18.89 -19.69
N GLN A 217 7.85 -19.09 -18.73
CA GLN A 217 7.49 -20.39 -18.10
C GLN A 217 8.67 -21.13 -17.44
N ARG A 218 9.74 -20.42 -17.11
CA ARG A 218 10.94 -21.04 -16.50
C ARG A 218 10.89 -21.07 -14.99
N GLU A 219 10.07 -20.26 -14.38
CA GLU A 219 10.04 -20.04 -12.94
C GLU A 219 8.64 -20.18 -12.37
N ALA A 220 8.53 -20.78 -11.20
CA ALA A 220 7.32 -20.97 -10.43
C ALA A 220 7.37 -20.16 -9.13
N LEU A 221 6.48 -19.17 -8.99
CA LEU A 221 6.37 -18.33 -7.81
C LEU A 221 5.49 -18.98 -6.75
N LYS A 222 5.93 -18.88 -5.48
CA LYS A 222 5.14 -19.24 -4.31
C LYS A 222 5.26 -18.17 -3.23
N LEU A 223 4.14 -17.83 -2.58
CA LEU A 223 4.09 -16.96 -1.43
C LEU A 223 3.96 -17.81 -0.17
N ARG A 224 4.82 -17.56 0.82
CA ARG A 224 4.80 -18.26 2.11
C ARG A 224 4.55 -17.26 3.22
N TYR A 225 3.45 -17.45 3.93
CA TYR A 225 3.16 -16.66 5.12
C TYR A 225 3.70 -17.39 6.35
N MET A 226 4.66 -16.76 7.01
CA MET A 226 5.35 -17.29 8.17
C MET A 226 4.88 -16.53 9.40
N SER A 227 4.00 -17.16 10.18
CA SER A 227 3.42 -16.56 11.37
C SER A 227 4.15 -17.01 12.63
N SER A 228 4.22 -16.10 13.61
CA SER A 228 4.60 -16.43 14.99
C SER A 228 3.52 -17.22 15.75
N VAL A 229 2.31 -17.29 15.17
CA VAL A 229 1.19 -18.12 15.62
C VAL A 229 1.06 -19.28 14.65
N ASP A 230 1.34 -20.49 15.10
CA ASP A 230 1.30 -21.70 14.26
C ASP A 230 -0.14 -22.22 14.16
N PHE A 231 -0.81 -21.92 13.06
CA PHE A 231 -2.17 -22.37 12.76
C PHE A 231 -2.27 -22.97 11.35
N ALA A 232 -3.17 -23.93 11.18
CA ALA A 232 -3.45 -24.52 9.89
C ALA A 232 -4.14 -23.52 8.94
N SER A 233 -3.89 -23.63 7.62
CA SER A 233 -4.46 -22.72 6.61
C SER A 233 -6.00 -22.76 6.53
N ASP A 234 -6.61 -23.84 6.99
CA ASP A 234 -8.06 -24.08 7.06
C ASP A 234 -8.62 -23.94 8.48
N ALA A 235 -7.81 -23.48 9.44
CA ALA A 235 -8.24 -23.32 10.83
C ALA A 235 -9.39 -22.34 10.97
N SER A 236 -10.34 -22.67 11.83
CA SER A 236 -11.45 -21.77 12.22
C SER A 236 -10.92 -20.59 13.06
N LEU A 237 -11.73 -19.53 13.18
CA LEU A 237 -11.40 -18.40 14.03
C LEU A 237 -11.14 -18.83 15.49
N GLU A 238 -11.97 -19.71 16.03
CA GLU A 238 -11.81 -20.21 17.40
C GLU A 238 -10.53 -21.03 17.58
N GLU A 239 -10.17 -21.84 16.61
CA GLU A 239 -8.89 -22.56 16.62
C GLU A 239 -7.69 -21.61 16.59
N VAL A 240 -7.72 -20.58 15.75
CA VAL A 240 -6.66 -19.57 15.70
C VAL A 240 -6.58 -18.79 17.01
N LYS A 241 -7.69 -18.39 17.60
CA LYS A 241 -7.75 -17.75 18.92
C LYS A 241 -7.12 -18.61 20.01
N SER A 242 -7.44 -19.90 20.01
CA SER A 242 -6.88 -20.85 20.99
C SER A 242 -5.35 -20.97 20.84
N VAL A 243 -4.86 -21.17 19.64
CA VAL A 243 -3.41 -21.29 19.37
C VAL A 243 -2.68 -19.98 19.70
N PHE A 244 -3.27 -18.84 19.37
CA PHE A 244 -2.69 -17.54 19.69
C PHE A 244 -2.62 -17.28 21.20
N ALA A 245 -3.70 -17.55 21.92
CA ALA A 245 -3.73 -17.43 23.37
C ALA A 245 -2.67 -18.33 24.05
N ASP A 246 -2.53 -19.57 23.60
CA ASP A 246 -1.51 -20.49 24.10
C ASP A 246 -0.08 -20.00 23.82
N ALA A 247 0.16 -19.43 22.61
CA ALA A 247 1.45 -18.86 22.26
C ALA A 247 1.81 -17.67 23.16
N LEU A 248 0.87 -16.75 23.43
CA LEU A 248 1.07 -15.64 24.37
C LEU A 248 1.33 -16.14 25.80
N SER A 249 0.59 -17.14 26.25
CA SER A 249 0.77 -17.73 27.57
C SER A 249 2.17 -18.30 27.75
N ARG A 250 2.65 -19.04 26.76
CA ARG A 250 4.01 -19.62 26.78
C ARG A 250 5.14 -18.56 26.79
N GLN A 251 4.90 -17.41 26.19
CA GLN A 251 5.89 -16.33 26.08
C GLN A 251 5.76 -15.28 27.21
N ARG A 252 4.76 -15.39 28.09
CA ARG A 252 4.42 -14.37 29.09
C ARG A 252 5.61 -13.89 29.92
N SER A 253 6.36 -14.82 30.53
CA SER A 253 7.51 -14.47 31.37
C SER A 253 8.60 -13.74 30.58
N ARG A 254 8.83 -14.15 29.36
CA ARG A 254 9.82 -13.53 28.48
C ARG A 254 9.35 -12.15 27.99
N GLU A 255 8.06 -12.00 27.69
CA GLU A 255 7.47 -10.70 27.32
C GLU A 255 7.57 -9.69 28.47
N ILE A 256 7.30 -10.10 29.69
CA ILE A 256 7.49 -9.26 30.89
C ILE A 256 8.96 -8.85 31.04
N MET A 257 9.87 -9.79 30.88
CA MET A 257 11.31 -9.53 30.99
C MET A 257 11.80 -8.55 29.90
N GLN A 258 11.30 -8.65 28.68
CA GLN A 258 11.66 -7.79 27.57
C GLN A 258 10.83 -6.50 27.44
N GLY A 259 9.70 -6.42 28.12
CA GLY A 259 8.80 -5.27 28.07
C GLY A 259 8.10 -5.08 26.72
N SER A 260 7.87 -6.17 25.97
CA SER A 260 7.27 -6.11 24.62
C SER A 260 6.54 -7.39 24.25
N THR A 261 5.51 -7.25 23.42
CA THR A 261 4.74 -8.37 22.85
C THR A 261 5.58 -9.10 21.78
N MET A 262 5.74 -10.41 21.94
CA MET A 262 6.64 -11.22 21.10
C MET A 262 5.93 -12.10 20.08
N VAL A 263 4.62 -12.20 20.16
CA VAL A 263 3.79 -13.07 19.33
C VAL A 263 2.66 -12.25 18.72
N GLY A 264 2.33 -12.50 17.48
CA GLY A 264 1.21 -11.90 16.79
C GLY A 264 1.55 -11.40 15.38
N PRO A 265 0.55 -10.90 14.62
CA PRO A 265 0.72 -10.48 13.23
C PRO A 265 1.76 -9.37 13.01
N HIS A 266 2.10 -8.59 14.03
CA HIS A 266 3.17 -7.58 13.98
C HIS A 266 4.59 -8.17 13.93
N ARG A 267 4.74 -9.48 14.12
CA ARG A 267 6.00 -10.24 14.07
C ARG A 267 6.12 -11.10 12.81
N ASP A 268 5.06 -11.22 12.03
CA ASP A 268 4.97 -12.15 10.93
C ASP A 268 5.77 -11.71 9.69
N GLU A 269 6.07 -12.70 8.84
CA GLU A 269 6.87 -12.52 7.63
C GLU A 269 6.12 -13.07 6.40
N LEU A 270 6.25 -12.38 5.28
CA LEU A 270 5.92 -12.89 3.96
C LEU A 270 7.19 -13.18 3.19
N GLN A 271 7.32 -14.41 2.70
CA GLN A 271 8.45 -14.85 1.91
C GLN A 271 8.01 -15.17 0.48
N PHE A 272 8.82 -14.73 -0.48
CA PHE A 272 8.64 -15.08 -1.88
C PHE A 272 9.64 -16.15 -2.26
N ASP A 273 9.13 -17.28 -2.78
CA ASP A 273 9.96 -18.37 -3.29
C ASP A 273 9.80 -18.49 -4.80
N VAL A 274 10.92 -18.69 -5.49
CA VAL A 274 10.96 -19.01 -6.91
C VAL A 274 11.70 -20.35 -7.06
N ASN A 275 11.02 -21.31 -7.69
CA ASN A 275 11.52 -22.68 -7.85
C ASN A 275 11.99 -23.31 -6.52
N GLY A 276 11.27 -23.03 -5.43
CA GLY A 276 11.53 -23.54 -4.11
C GLY A 276 12.62 -22.80 -3.30
N ASN A 277 13.20 -21.74 -3.84
CA ASN A 277 14.23 -20.95 -3.17
C ASN A 277 13.75 -19.56 -2.79
N ASN A 278 14.11 -19.10 -1.60
CA ASN A 278 13.81 -17.74 -1.14
C ASN A 278 14.50 -16.71 -2.04
N VAL A 279 13.70 -15.90 -2.75
CA VAL A 279 14.19 -14.91 -3.73
C VAL A 279 15.00 -13.80 -3.06
N ALA A 280 14.67 -13.43 -1.82
CA ALA A 280 15.42 -12.41 -1.09
C ALA A 280 16.88 -12.78 -0.86
N ILE A 281 17.17 -14.07 -0.67
CA ILE A 281 18.49 -14.59 -0.32
C ILE A 281 19.21 -15.12 -1.57
N PHE A 282 18.52 -15.92 -2.39
CA PHE A 282 19.11 -16.69 -3.48
C PHE A 282 18.75 -16.18 -4.87
N GLY A 283 17.79 -15.25 -4.97
CA GLY A 283 17.33 -14.71 -6.24
C GLY A 283 18.32 -13.73 -6.86
N SER A 284 18.44 -13.76 -8.20
CA SER A 284 19.11 -12.71 -8.96
C SER A 284 18.30 -11.39 -8.87
N GLN A 285 18.94 -10.28 -9.23
CA GLN A 285 18.22 -8.99 -9.33
C GLN A 285 17.06 -9.06 -10.33
N GLY A 286 17.24 -9.79 -11.44
CA GLY A 286 16.17 -10.03 -12.42
C GLY A 286 15.01 -10.81 -11.84
N GLN A 287 15.26 -11.86 -11.06
CA GLN A 287 14.22 -12.62 -10.37
C GLN A 287 13.48 -11.78 -9.32
N GLN A 288 14.19 -10.94 -8.58
CA GLN A 288 13.60 -10.02 -7.62
C GLN A 288 12.68 -8.99 -8.29
N ARG A 289 13.10 -8.40 -9.40
CA ARG A 289 12.30 -7.47 -10.20
C ARG A 289 11.08 -8.14 -10.83
N THR A 290 11.24 -9.31 -11.39
CA THR A 290 10.11 -10.10 -11.95
C THR A 290 9.09 -10.42 -10.86
N THR A 291 9.53 -10.83 -9.69
CA THR A 291 8.65 -11.12 -8.55
C THR A 291 7.87 -9.88 -8.12
N ALA A 292 8.55 -8.74 -7.91
CA ALA A 292 7.90 -7.49 -7.54
C ALA A 292 6.88 -7.03 -8.60
N LEU A 293 7.23 -7.10 -9.88
CA LEU A 293 6.34 -6.75 -10.98
C LEU A 293 5.11 -7.66 -11.02
N ALA A 294 5.29 -8.97 -10.91
CA ALA A 294 4.19 -9.93 -10.91
C ALA A 294 3.20 -9.69 -9.75
N ILE A 295 3.71 -9.39 -8.55
CA ILE A 295 2.89 -9.06 -7.39
C ILE A 295 2.09 -7.77 -7.62
N LYS A 296 2.71 -6.71 -8.14
CA LYS A 296 2.03 -5.44 -8.44
C LYS A 296 0.94 -5.59 -9.51
N LEU A 297 1.19 -6.34 -10.56
CA LEU A 297 0.18 -6.63 -11.57
C LEU A 297 -0.96 -7.52 -11.02
N ALA A 298 -0.63 -8.49 -10.18
CA ALA A 298 -1.63 -9.34 -9.54
C ALA A 298 -2.57 -8.56 -8.61
N GLU A 299 -2.07 -7.53 -7.93
CA GLU A 299 -2.89 -6.66 -7.09
C GLU A 299 -3.99 -5.95 -7.87
N ILE A 300 -3.73 -5.57 -9.12
CA ILE A 300 -4.72 -4.92 -9.98
C ILE A 300 -5.94 -5.83 -10.17
N ASP A 301 -5.71 -7.08 -10.54
CA ASP A 301 -6.77 -8.05 -10.75
C ASP A 301 -7.48 -8.42 -9.45
N LEU A 302 -6.72 -8.54 -8.37
CA LEU A 302 -7.26 -8.85 -7.06
C LEU A 302 -8.16 -7.71 -6.52
N MET A 303 -7.76 -6.45 -6.67
CA MET A 303 -8.61 -5.30 -6.31
C MET A 303 -9.91 -5.30 -7.09
N GLN A 304 -9.86 -5.59 -8.38
CA GLN A 304 -11.06 -5.70 -9.20
C GLN A 304 -11.98 -6.83 -8.72
N GLN A 305 -11.44 -7.97 -8.36
CA GLN A 305 -12.22 -9.11 -7.84
C GLN A 305 -12.85 -8.78 -6.48
N GLU A 306 -12.12 -8.14 -5.58
CA GLU A 306 -12.59 -7.87 -4.22
C GLU A 306 -13.52 -6.64 -4.14
N THR A 307 -13.32 -5.63 -4.98
CA THR A 307 -14.06 -4.35 -4.92
C THR A 307 -15.05 -4.16 -6.07
N GLY A 308 -14.97 -4.97 -7.13
CA GLY A 308 -15.77 -4.84 -8.34
C GLY A 308 -15.25 -3.80 -9.35
N GLU A 309 -14.19 -3.06 -9.01
CA GLU A 309 -13.63 -2.01 -9.86
C GLU A 309 -12.10 -2.09 -9.91
N TYR A 310 -11.53 -1.74 -11.07
CA TYR A 310 -10.08 -1.60 -11.19
C TYR A 310 -9.57 -0.39 -10.39
N PRO A 311 -8.38 -0.48 -9.77
CA PRO A 311 -7.74 0.65 -9.13
C PRO A 311 -7.13 1.60 -10.15
N VAL A 312 -6.72 2.78 -9.69
CA VAL A 312 -5.81 3.67 -10.41
C VAL A 312 -4.38 3.20 -10.20
N LEU A 313 -3.57 3.19 -11.24
CA LEU A 313 -2.17 2.79 -11.18
C LEU A 313 -1.24 4.01 -11.24
N LEU A 314 -0.34 4.11 -10.29
CA LEU A 314 0.69 5.15 -10.20
C LEU A 314 2.06 4.53 -10.46
N LEU A 315 2.72 4.93 -11.56
CA LEU A 315 4.07 4.49 -11.92
C LEU A 315 5.04 5.66 -11.72
N ASP A 316 5.70 5.70 -10.58
CA ASP A 316 6.61 6.77 -10.22
C ASP A 316 8.04 6.43 -10.58
N ASP A 317 8.48 6.90 -11.75
CA ASP A 317 9.86 6.76 -12.27
C ASP A 317 10.37 5.31 -12.33
N VAL A 318 9.43 4.35 -12.44
CA VAL A 318 9.76 2.93 -12.38
C VAL A 318 10.11 2.33 -13.75
N LEU A 319 9.62 2.93 -14.85
CA LEU A 319 9.88 2.39 -16.18
C LEU A 319 11.37 2.34 -16.51
N SER A 320 12.16 3.32 -16.07
CA SER A 320 13.60 3.36 -16.25
C SER A 320 14.36 2.23 -15.53
N GLU A 321 13.75 1.66 -14.48
CA GLU A 321 14.31 0.55 -13.71
C GLU A 321 14.02 -0.83 -14.33
N LEU A 322 13.14 -0.88 -15.32
CA LEU A 322 12.74 -2.10 -16.01
C LEU A 322 13.42 -2.21 -17.37
N ASP A 323 13.87 -3.41 -17.71
CA ASP A 323 14.33 -3.73 -19.05
C ASP A 323 13.17 -3.74 -20.07
N ALA A 324 13.52 -3.85 -21.35
CA ALA A 324 12.55 -3.82 -22.44
C ALA A 324 11.43 -4.87 -22.30
N SER A 325 11.77 -6.08 -21.90
CA SER A 325 10.82 -7.18 -21.74
C SER A 325 9.82 -6.88 -20.62
N ARG A 326 10.29 -6.44 -19.45
CA ARG A 326 9.43 -6.13 -18.29
C ARG A 326 8.59 -4.88 -18.53
N GLN A 327 9.12 -3.84 -19.19
CA GLN A 327 8.32 -2.69 -19.62
C GLN A 327 7.18 -3.12 -20.55
N THR A 328 7.44 -3.99 -21.49
CA THR A 328 6.43 -4.50 -22.42
C THR A 328 5.34 -5.25 -21.69
N HIS A 329 5.69 -6.18 -20.82
CA HIS A 329 4.71 -6.92 -19.99
C HIS A 329 3.84 -5.98 -19.16
N LEU A 330 4.45 -5.00 -18.47
CA LEU A 330 3.72 -4.02 -17.66
C LEU A 330 2.75 -3.20 -18.50
N LEU A 331 3.22 -2.58 -19.58
CA LEU A 331 2.42 -1.68 -20.40
C LEU A 331 1.29 -2.40 -21.13
N LEU A 332 1.51 -3.61 -21.63
CA LEU A 332 0.45 -4.42 -22.24
C LEU A 332 -0.59 -4.89 -21.21
N ALA A 333 -0.19 -5.18 -20.00
CA ALA A 333 -1.10 -5.64 -18.95
C ALA A 333 -2.06 -4.55 -18.48
N ILE A 334 -1.68 -3.27 -18.58
CA ILE A 334 -2.45 -2.13 -18.05
C ILE A 334 -3.24 -1.38 -19.13
N GLN A 335 -2.88 -1.50 -20.41
CA GLN A 335 -3.54 -0.79 -21.52
C GLN A 335 -5.04 -1.11 -21.55
N ASP A 336 -5.85 -0.08 -21.77
CA ASP A 336 -7.30 -0.15 -21.90
C ASP A 336 -8.01 -0.83 -20.69
N LYS A 337 -7.30 -0.98 -19.57
CA LYS A 337 -7.78 -1.70 -18.38
C LYS A 337 -7.86 -0.79 -17.16
N VAL A 338 -6.78 -0.08 -16.85
CA VAL A 338 -6.69 0.80 -15.69
C VAL A 338 -6.23 2.20 -16.06
N GLN A 339 -6.81 3.22 -15.44
CA GLN A 339 -6.27 4.56 -15.53
C GLN A 339 -4.89 4.59 -14.91
N THR A 340 -3.92 5.11 -15.65
CA THR A 340 -2.51 5.06 -15.28
C THR A 340 -1.88 6.44 -15.29
N PHE A 341 -1.10 6.73 -14.27
CA PHE A 341 -0.30 7.95 -14.13
C PHE A 341 1.17 7.55 -14.13
N ILE A 342 1.92 8.06 -15.11
CA ILE A 342 3.33 7.74 -15.29
C ILE A 342 4.17 8.99 -15.12
N THR A 343 5.19 8.94 -14.27
CA THR A 343 6.24 9.95 -14.23
C THR A 343 7.54 9.38 -14.77
N ALA A 344 8.23 10.15 -15.58
CA ALA A 344 9.53 9.80 -16.13
C ALA A 344 10.29 11.06 -16.55
N PRO A 345 11.65 11.02 -16.63
CA PRO A 345 12.42 12.08 -17.29
C PRO A 345 12.06 12.17 -18.77
N THR A 346 12.03 11.02 -19.44
CA THR A 346 11.63 10.82 -20.84
C THR A 346 10.98 9.45 -21.00
N LEU A 347 10.16 9.28 -22.04
CA LEU A 347 9.64 7.96 -22.40
C LEU A 347 10.66 7.21 -23.28
N SER A 348 10.85 5.91 -22.98
CA SER A 348 11.59 5.00 -23.85
C SER A 348 10.87 4.81 -25.19
N ASP A 349 11.58 4.34 -26.21
CA ASP A 349 10.97 4.03 -27.51
C ASP A 349 9.88 2.97 -27.39
N ILE A 350 10.06 1.98 -26.53
CA ILE A 350 9.07 0.95 -26.23
C ILE A 350 7.81 1.57 -25.64
N ALA A 351 7.96 2.44 -24.63
CA ALA A 351 6.83 3.10 -24.01
C ALA A 351 6.06 3.98 -25.00
N ARG A 352 6.76 4.72 -25.87
CA ARG A 352 6.15 5.54 -26.94
C ARG A 352 5.34 4.71 -27.93
N GLN A 353 5.83 3.52 -28.27
CA GLN A 353 5.14 2.62 -29.20
C GLN A 353 3.93 1.92 -28.58
N LEU A 354 4.00 1.54 -27.30
CA LEU A 354 2.97 0.75 -26.62
C LEU A 354 1.87 1.60 -26.02
N ILE A 355 2.17 2.80 -25.50
CA ILE A 355 1.17 3.66 -24.88
C ILE A 355 0.31 4.31 -25.97
N ARG A 356 -0.99 4.00 -25.95
CA ARG A 356 -1.96 4.54 -26.91
C ARG A 356 -2.56 5.84 -26.38
N LYS A 357 -2.57 6.89 -27.22
CA LYS A 357 -3.22 8.19 -26.94
C LYS A 357 -2.94 8.71 -25.52
N PRO A 358 -1.66 8.84 -25.10
CA PRO A 358 -1.35 9.36 -23.79
C PRO A 358 -1.72 10.84 -23.68
N ARG A 359 -2.24 11.25 -22.52
CA ARG A 359 -2.30 12.66 -22.16
C ARG A 359 -0.97 13.05 -21.54
N VAL A 360 -0.20 13.90 -22.19
CA VAL A 360 1.18 14.22 -21.82
C VAL A 360 1.25 15.60 -21.20
N PHE A 361 1.90 15.68 -20.05
CA PHE A 361 2.17 16.90 -19.31
C PHE A 361 3.68 17.11 -19.18
N GLN A 362 4.11 18.35 -19.33
CA GLN A 362 5.48 18.77 -19.02
C GLN A 362 5.52 19.35 -17.61
N VAL A 363 6.47 18.89 -16.80
CA VAL A 363 6.69 19.36 -15.42
C VAL A 363 8.02 20.08 -15.33
N LYS A 364 7.98 21.37 -15.00
CA LYS A 364 9.16 22.21 -14.86
C LYS A 364 9.02 23.14 -13.68
N GLN A 365 9.89 22.99 -12.69
CA GLN A 365 9.92 23.82 -11.47
C GLN A 365 8.55 23.99 -10.78
N GLY A 366 7.81 22.88 -10.64
CA GLY A 366 6.48 22.91 -10.04
C GLY A 366 5.36 23.48 -10.91
N VAL A 367 5.66 23.81 -12.16
CA VAL A 367 4.67 24.22 -13.16
C VAL A 367 4.38 23.04 -14.08
N ILE A 368 3.09 22.74 -14.24
CA ILE A 368 2.62 21.64 -15.08
C ILE A 368 1.86 22.23 -16.27
N THR A 369 2.28 21.89 -17.47
CA THR A 369 1.65 22.32 -18.72
C THR A 369 1.25 21.11 -19.55
N LEU A 370 0.03 21.13 -20.09
CA LEU A 370 -0.43 20.11 -21.02
C LEU A 370 0.31 20.28 -22.35
N GLU A 371 0.92 19.21 -22.86
CA GLU A 371 1.49 19.17 -24.19
C GLU A 371 0.34 19.14 -25.20
N ASN A 372 0.29 20.14 -26.10
CA ASN A 372 -0.73 20.15 -27.14
C ASN A 372 -0.46 18.99 -28.11
N ASP A 373 -1.49 18.28 -28.50
CA ASP A 373 -1.45 17.31 -29.61
C ASP A 373 -0.96 18.03 -30.86
N THR A 374 0.28 17.77 -31.26
CA THR A 374 0.83 18.21 -32.57
C THR A 374 0.52 17.19 -33.65
#